data_94ddee45c9bb341f54b830c707aec596
#
_entry.id   94ddee45c9bb341f54b830c707aec596
#
_cell.length_a   1.000
_cell.length_b   1.000
_cell.length_c   1.000
_cell.angle_alpha   90.00
_cell.angle_beta   90.00
_cell.angle_gamma   90.00
#
_symmetry.space_group_name_H-M   'P 1'
#
loop_
_entity.id
_entity.type
_entity.pdbx_description
1 polymer ?
#
loop_
_entity_poly.entity_id
_entity_poly.type
_entity_poly.pdbx_seq_one_letter_code
_entity_poly.pdbx_strand_id
1 'polypeptide(L)'
;MSDTETSDAKAPDAKVPDPKAPDASRRSERSRRAIYAAALALVAEHGYARTTVEGIAARAGVGKQTIYRWWPANSKAAVLLEAFLDLAEEAAGGPAGSEIPDTGDLAADLKAVLRATVDELNDPAFDRTARALAAEGIVDPDLGAEFTARLLEPQLGLYERRIEAARAAGLVDPAADPRIALELLVGPLHHRWLNRTLPLTHAYADALVDLVLRGLLVRK
;
A
#
# COMPACT_ATOMS: atom_id res chain seq x y z
N MET A 1 -9.14 -5.44 77.18
CA MET A 1 -8.50 -6.65 76.63
C MET A 1 -9.17 -6.90 75.32
N SER A 2 -8.53 -6.45 74.30
CA SER A 2 -9.01 -6.71 72.93
C SER A 2 -7.76 -6.75 72.05
N ASP A 3 -7.42 -7.94 71.64
CA ASP A 3 -6.29 -8.23 70.78
C ASP A 3 -6.65 -7.86 69.33
N THR A 4 -5.80 -7.04 68.74
CA THR A 4 -5.92 -6.66 67.32
C THR A 4 -4.91 -7.48 66.56
N GLU A 5 -5.35 -8.50 65.83
CA GLU A 5 -4.55 -9.25 64.87
C GLU A 5 -4.34 -8.43 63.61
N THR A 6 -3.06 -8.13 63.36
CA THR A 6 -2.59 -7.48 62.13
C THR A 6 -2.37 -8.57 61.07
N SER A 7 -3.24 -8.63 60.07
CA SER A 7 -3.08 -9.52 58.92
C SER A 7 -2.07 -8.92 57.94
N ASP A 8 -0.94 -9.59 57.85
CA ASP A 8 0.17 -9.27 56.92
C ASP A 8 -0.18 -9.84 55.51
N ALA A 9 -0.76 -9.01 54.66
CA ALA A 9 -1.06 -9.37 53.27
C ALA A 9 0.20 -9.22 52.42
N LYS A 10 0.84 -10.35 52.15
CA LYS A 10 1.98 -10.47 51.24
C LYS A 10 1.56 -10.11 49.82
N ALA A 11 2.10 -9.01 49.29
CA ALA A 11 1.92 -8.60 47.87
C ALA A 11 2.48 -9.68 46.95
N PRO A 12 1.82 -9.93 45.77
CA PRO A 12 2.34 -10.90 44.80
C PRO A 12 3.63 -10.40 44.17
N ASP A 13 4.65 -11.23 44.19
CA ASP A 13 5.94 -11.02 43.52
C ASP A 13 5.73 -10.70 42.03
N ALA A 14 5.98 -9.48 41.64
CA ALA A 14 6.06 -9.08 40.24
C ALA A 14 7.28 -9.77 39.61
N LYS A 15 7.03 -10.77 38.78
CA LYS A 15 8.05 -11.55 38.08
C LYS A 15 8.81 -10.59 37.13
N VAL A 16 10.02 -10.23 37.52
CA VAL A 16 10.96 -9.45 36.68
C VAL A 16 11.19 -10.23 35.39
N PRO A 17 11.00 -9.63 34.19
CA PRO A 17 11.23 -10.34 32.92
C PRO A 17 12.71 -10.72 32.81
N ASP A 18 12.98 -11.97 32.44
CA ASP A 18 14.33 -12.48 32.17
C ASP A 18 14.91 -11.74 30.95
N PRO A 19 16.02 -11.00 31.07
CA PRO A 19 16.62 -10.24 29.97
C PRO A 19 17.18 -11.11 28.84
N LYS A 20 17.19 -12.43 28.98
CA LYS A 20 17.64 -13.40 27.98
C LYS A 20 16.52 -14.14 27.25
N ALA A 21 15.25 -13.96 27.65
CA ALA A 21 14.15 -14.54 26.89
C ALA A 21 14.03 -13.84 25.53
N PRO A 22 14.04 -14.57 24.39
CA PRO A 22 13.83 -13.94 23.09
C PRO A 22 12.47 -13.25 23.10
N ASP A 23 12.46 -11.95 22.85
CA ASP A 23 11.24 -11.16 22.78
C ASP A 23 10.28 -11.80 21.75
N ALA A 24 9.13 -12.27 22.20
CA ALA A 24 8.14 -12.94 21.34
C ALA A 24 7.65 -12.01 20.22
N SER A 25 7.63 -10.70 20.46
CA SER A 25 7.26 -9.70 19.47
C SER A 25 8.30 -9.60 18.34
N ARG A 26 9.59 -9.58 18.68
CA ARG A 26 10.69 -9.57 17.70
C ARG A 26 10.73 -10.85 16.86
N ARG A 27 10.43 -11.99 17.47
CA ARG A 27 10.35 -13.27 16.73
C ARG A 27 9.17 -13.26 15.76
N SER A 28 8.02 -12.76 16.20
CA SER A 28 6.82 -12.59 15.37
C SER A 28 7.09 -11.68 14.20
N GLU A 29 7.69 -10.51 14.42
CA GLU A 29 8.05 -9.54 13.40
C GLU A 29 9.03 -10.12 12.38
N ARG A 30 10.09 -10.77 12.83
CA ARG A 30 11.06 -11.45 11.95
C ARG A 30 10.40 -12.51 11.08
N SER A 31 9.48 -13.30 11.66
CA SER A 31 8.75 -14.32 10.91
C SER A 31 7.81 -13.72 9.90
N ARG A 32 7.13 -12.60 10.22
CA ARG A 32 6.25 -11.87 9.30
C ARG A 32 7.02 -11.35 8.10
N ARG A 33 8.13 -10.65 8.30
CA ARG A 33 9.00 -10.17 7.21
C ARG A 33 9.54 -11.31 6.36
N ALA A 34 9.91 -12.45 6.95
CA ALA A 34 10.34 -13.62 6.19
C ALA A 34 9.22 -14.19 5.31
N ILE A 35 7.97 -14.21 5.81
CA ILE A 35 6.79 -14.62 5.03
C ILE A 35 6.54 -13.66 3.88
N TYR A 36 6.60 -12.34 4.10
CA TYR A 36 6.42 -11.33 3.07
C TYR A 36 7.47 -11.45 1.97
N ALA A 37 8.75 -11.49 2.35
CA ALA A 37 9.85 -11.67 1.40
C ALA A 37 9.71 -12.97 0.57
N ALA A 38 9.29 -14.06 1.21
CA ALA A 38 9.04 -15.33 0.54
C ALA A 38 7.86 -15.24 -0.46
N ALA A 39 6.76 -14.60 -0.09
CA ALA A 39 5.58 -14.42 -0.94
C ALA A 39 5.91 -13.59 -2.18
N LEU A 40 6.54 -12.42 -1.99
CA LEU A 40 6.96 -11.54 -3.09
C LEU A 40 7.94 -12.24 -4.05
N ALA A 41 8.94 -12.94 -3.50
CA ALA A 41 9.91 -13.66 -4.30
C ALA A 41 9.29 -14.80 -5.11
N LEU A 42 8.38 -15.59 -4.54
CA LEU A 42 7.70 -16.68 -5.26
C LEU A 42 6.79 -16.16 -6.37
N VAL A 43 6.08 -15.05 -6.13
CA VAL A 43 5.27 -14.41 -7.18
C VAL A 43 6.17 -13.85 -8.29
N ALA A 44 7.30 -13.26 -7.95
CA ALA A 44 8.27 -12.77 -8.93
C ALA A 44 8.86 -13.90 -9.79
N GLU A 45 9.17 -15.06 -9.19
CA GLU A 45 9.81 -16.20 -9.86
C GLU A 45 8.82 -17.05 -10.67
N HIS A 46 7.64 -17.29 -10.14
CA HIS A 46 6.72 -18.30 -10.67
C HIS A 46 5.34 -17.76 -11.05
N GLY A 47 5.03 -16.52 -10.69
CA GLY A 47 3.72 -15.90 -10.82
C GLY A 47 2.75 -16.33 -9.71
N TYR A 48 1.66 -15.57 -9.57
CA TYR A 48 0.66 -15.78 -8.52
C TYR A 48 0.03 -17.18 -8.56
N ALA A 49 -0.38 -17.63 -9.74
CA ALA A 49 -1.08 -18.93 -9.89
C ALA A 49 -0.29 -20.13 -9.34
N ARG A 50 1.05 -20.10 -9.49
CA ARG A 50 1.93 -21.19 -9.02
C ARG A 50 2.44 -20.98 -7.59
N THR A 51 2.22 -19.83 -7.00
CA THR A 51 2.55 -19.57 -5.59
C THR A 51 1.54 -20.26 -4.68
N THR A 52 2.02 -20.97 -3.65
CA THR A 52 1.19 -21.67 -2.67
C THR A 52 1.58 -21.28 -1.26
N VAL A 53 0.65 -21.43 -0.30
CA VAL A 53 0.92 -21.20 1.12
C VAL A 53 2.03 -22.11 1.64
N GLU A 54 2.05 -23.37 1.19
CA GLU A 54 3.08 -24.33 1.51
C GLU A 54 4.45 -23.89 1.00
N GLY A 55 4.51 -23.37 -0.23
CA GLY A 55 5.72 -22.81 -0.82
C GLY A 55 6.23 -21.59 -0.06
N ILE A 56 5.32 -20.68 0.32
CA ILE A 56 5.64 -19.50 1.13
C ILE A 56 6.19 -19.94 2.50
N ALA A 57 5.51 -20.86 3.19
CA ALA A 57 5.93 -21.36 4.49
C ALA A 57 7.32 -22.03 4.45
N ALA A 58 7.53 -22.90 3.46
CA ALA A 58 8.80 -23.58 3.25
C ALA A 58 9.95 -22.60 3.00
N ARG A 59 9.75 -21.62 2.12
CA ARG A 59 10.75 -20.59 1.80
C ARG A 59 11.04 -19.66 2.98
N ALA A 60 10.01 -19.31 3.74
CA ALA A 60 10.13 -18.46 4.94
C ALA A 60 10.71 -19.18 6.17
N GLY A 61 10.86 -20.51 6.10
CA GLY A 61 11.32 -21.31 7.23
C GLY A 61 10.33 -21.36 8.41
N VAL A 62 9.01 -21.28 8.12
CA VAL A 62 7.96 -21.33 9.13
C VAL A 62 6.99 -22.49 8.88
N GLY A 63 6.27 -22.90 9.91
CA GLY A 63 5.19 -23.87 9.74
C GLY A 63 3.97 -23.23 9.05
N LYS A 64 3.30 -23.96 8.13
CA LYS A 64 2.09 -23.46 7.46
C LYS A 64 0.98 -23.03 8.42
N GLN A 65 0.91 -23.65 9.61
CA GLN A 65 -0.02 -23.27 10.67
C GLN A 65 0.20 -21.82 11.17
N THR A 66 1.44 -21.32 11.07
CA THR A 66 1.73 -19.92 11.40
C THR A 66 1.07 -18.97 10.43
N ILE A 67 1.11 -19.30 9.13
CA ILE A 67 0.45 -18.50 8.09
C ILE A 67 -1.07 -18.54 8.28
N TYR A 68 -1.68 -19.72 8.40
CA TYR A 68 -3.13 -19.85 8.60
C TYR A 68 -3.64 -19.17 9.87
N ARG A 69 -2.83 -19.11 10.93
CA ARG A 69 -3.20 -18.40 12.17
C ARG A 69 -3.22 -16.90 11.99
N TRP A 70 -2.32 -16.34 11.18
CA TRP A 70 -2.24 -14.90 10.97
C TRP A 70 -3.14 -14.40 9.84
N TRP A 71 -3.37 -15.24 8.84
CA TRP A 71 -4.22 -14.96 7.67
C TRP A 71 -5.25 -16.08 7.45
N PRO A 72 -6.33 -16.14 8.25
CA PRO A 72 -7.24 -17.29 8.25
C PRO A 72 -8.16 -17.40 7.05
N ALA A 73 -8.53 -16.30 6.40
CA ALA A 73 -9.61 -16.28 5.42
C ALA A 73 -9.19 -16.74 4.01
N ASN A 74 -8.07 -16.27 3.47
CA ASN A 74 -7.59 -16.69 2.15
C ASN A 74 -6.09 -16.40 2.05
N SER A 75 -5.37 -17.25 2.70
CA SER A 75 -4.02 -16.95 3.14
C SER A 75 -3.03 -16.51 2.07
N LYS A 76 -3.15 -16.96 0.81
CA LYS A 76 -2.18 -16.58 -0.24
C LYS A 76 -2.37 -15.12 -0.69
N ALA A 77 -3.59 -14.73 -1.00
CA ALA A 77 -3.91 -13.39 -1.47
C ALA A 77 -3.71 -12.35 -0.34
N ALA A 78 -4.20 -12.66 0.87
CA ALA A 78 -4.04 -11.80 2.03
C ALA A 78 -2.58 -11.61 2.43
N VAL A 79 -1.76 -12.67 2.42
CA VAL A 79 -0.31 -12.56 2.65
C VAL A 79 0.36 -11.68 1.60
N LEU A 80 -0.01 -11.84 0.33
CA LEU A 80 0.57 -11.07 -0.76
C LEU A 80 0.18 -9.58 -0.66
N LEU A 81 -1.08 -9.29 -0.31
CA LEU A 81 -1.54 -7.92 -0.10
C LEU A 81 -0.79 -7.25 1.05
N GLU A 82 -0.69 -7.92 2.20
CA GLU A 82 0.07 -7.39 3.35
C GLU A 82 1.55 -7.17 2.99
N ALA A 83 2.18 -8.11 2.29
CA ALA A 83 3.55 -7.99 1.83
C ALA A 83 3.74 -6.83 0.85
N PHE A 84 2.77 -6.58 0.01
CA PHE A 84 2.79 -5.48 -0.95
C PHE A 84 2.59 -4.12 -0.27
N LEU A 85 1.70 -4.05 0.72
CA LEU A 85 1.50 -2.83 1.52
C LEU A 85 2.77 -2.46 2.31
N ASP A 86 3.44 -3.46 2.90
CA ASP A 86 4.71 -3.29 3.61
C ASP A 86 5.80 -2.76 2.66
N LEU A 87 5.89 -3.32 1.45
CA LEU A 87 6.80 -2.86 0.40
C LEU A 87 6.50 -1.41 -0.05
N ALA A 88 5.23 -1.08 -0.25
CA ALA A 88 4.79 0.25 -0.66
C ALA A 88 5.08 1.30 0.43
N GLU A 89 4.87 0.95 1.70
CA GLU A 89 5.19 1.81 2.84
C GLU A 89 6.70 2.06 2.97
N GLU A 90 7.53 1.03 2.78
CA GLU A 90 8.99 1.17 2.76
C GLU A 90 9.45 2.07 1.60
N ALA A 91 8.89 1.90 0.40
CA ALA A 91 9.20 2.72 -0.77
C ALA A 91 8.80 4.19 -0.60
N ALA A 92 7.68 4.45 0.09
CA ALA A 92 7.23 5.80 0.40
C ALA A 92 8.04 6.50 1.52
N GLY A 93 8.98 5.80 2.15
CA GLY A 93 9.78 6.35 3.25
C GLY A 93 9.05 6.41 4.59
N GLY A 94 7.99 5.62 4.76
CA GLY A 94 7.22 5.48 6.00
C GLY A 94 5.75 5.92 5.90
N PRO A 95 4.99 5.85 7.01
CA PRO A 95 3.53 6.05 7.04
C PRO A 95 3.06 7.48 6.71
N ALA A 96 3.95 8.45 6.67
CA ALA A 96 3.67 9.80 6.16
C ALA A 96 3.78 9.77 4.64
N GLY A 97 2.84 9.14 3.97
CA GLY A 97 2.77 9.11 2.51
C GLY A 97 3.10 10.47 1.94
N SER A 98 4.02 10.52 1.01
CA SER A 98 4.53 11.77 0.43
C SER A 98 3.35 12.61 -0.01
N GLU A 99 3.16 13.76 0.60
CA GLU A 99 2.20 14.75 0.11
C GLU A 99 2.60 15.13 -1.31
N ILE A 100 1.61 15.32 -2.17
CA ILE A 100 1.91 15.90 -3.49
C ILE A 100 2.43 17.31 -3.26
N PRO A 101 3.56 17.70 -3.87
CA PRO A 101 4.10 19.04 -3.72
C PRO A 101 3.06 20.13 -4.02
N ASP A 102 3.08 21.20 -3.26
CA ASP A 102 2.34 22.43 -3.55
C ASP A 102 3.31 23.58 -3.76
N THR A 103 3.92 23.62 -4.94
CA THR A 103 4.91 24.63 -5.32
C THR A 103 4.27 25.93 -5.85
N GLY A 104 2.94 25.93 -6.00
CA GLY A 104 2.20 26.98 -6.69
C GLY A 104 2.05 26.74 -8.19
N ASP A 105 2.75 25.74 -8.74
CA ASP A 105 2.62 25.31 -10.13
C ASP A 105 1.95 23.92 -10.16
N LEU A 106 0.62 23.91 -10.28
CA LEU A 106 -0.17 22.67 -10.30
C LEU A 106 0.27 21.71 -11.41
N ALA A 107 0.68 22.24 -12.56
CA ALA A 107 1.08 21.40 -13.69
C ALA A 107 2.42 20.69 -13.38
N ALA A 108 3.39 21.43 -12.84
CA ALA A 108 4.67 20.86 -12.43
C ALA A 108 4.51 19.81 -11.33
N ASP A 109 3.68 20.09 -10.32
CA ASP A 109 3.41 19.21 -9.20
C ASP A 109 2.78 17.88 -9.67
N LEU A 110 1.71 17.95 -10.47
CA LEU A 110 1.04 16.77 -11.00
C LEU A 110 1.95 15.96 -11.95
N LYS A 111 2.75 16.63 -12.80
CA LYS A 111 3.73 15.95 -13.67
C LYS A 111 4.77 15.20 -12.85
N ALA A 112 5.30 15.81 -11.78
CA ALA A 112 6.28 15.17 -10.93
C ALA A 112 5.74 13.87 -10.32
N VAL A 113 4.52 13.90 -9.80
CA VAL A 113 3.89 12.72 -9.18
C VAL A 113 3.53 11.65 -10.21
N LEU A 114 2.94 12.03 -11.35
CA LEU A 114 2.62 11.05 -12.40
C LEU A 114 3.87 10.38 -12.99
N ARG A 115 5.00 11.11 -13.11
CA ARG A 115 6.27 10.51 -13.52
C ARG A 115 6.78 9.52 -12.49
N ALA A 116 6.71 9.84 -11.19
CA ALA A 116 7.05 8.91 -10.12
C ALA A 116 6.17 7.65 -10.17
N THR A 117 4.86 7.80 -10.40
CA THR A 117 3.95 6.67 -10.59
C THR A 117 4.34 5.83 -11.82
N VAL A 118 4.76 6.46 -12.91
CA VAL A 118 5.27 5.73 -14.10
C VAL A 118 6.52 4.93 -13.77
N ASP A 119 7.46 5.51 -13.01
CA ASP A 119 8.69 4.83 -12.60
C ASP A 119 8.37 3.62 -11.69
N GLU A 120 7.46 3.79 -10.73
CA GLU A 120 7.00 2.71 -9.86
C GLU A 120 6.31 1.59 -10.65
N LEU A 121 5.37 1.92 -11.54
CA LEU A 121 4.66 0.94 -12.38
C LEU A 121 5.58 0.23 -13.39
N ASN A 122 6.71 0.83 -13.73
CA ASN A 122 7.74 0.22 -14.58
C ASN A 122 8.79 -0.58 -13.79
N ASP A 123 8.83 -0.46 -12.47
CA ASP A 123 9.71 -1.30 -11.65
C ASP A 123 9.29 -2.77 -11.74
N PRO A 124 10.19 -3.70 -12.14
CA PRO A 124 9.79 -5.09 -12.39
C PRO A 124 9.33 -5.85 -11.14
N ALA A 125 9.75 -5.47 -9.94
CA ALA A 125 9.35 -6.11 -8.70
C ALA A 125 7.94 -5.62 -8.30
N PHE A 126 7.71 -4.31 -8.40
CA PHE A 126 6.41 -3.70 -8.18
C PHE A 126 5.38 -4.19 -9.21
N ASP A 127 5.68 -4.09 -10.52
CA ASP A 127 4.78 -4.47 -11.63
C ASP A 127 4.21 -5.88 -11.47
N ARG A 128 5.06 -6.86 -11.16
CA ARG A 128 4.61 -8.26 -11.06
C ARG A 128 3.64 -8.47 -9.92
N THR A 129 3.92 -7.90 -8.77
CA THR A 129 3.10 -8.08 -7.56
C THR A 129 1.80 -7.28 -7.65
N ALA A 130 1.89 -6.00 -8.03
CA ALA A 130 0.72 -5.12 -8.18
C ALA A 130 -0.25 -5.66 -9.23
N ARG A 131 0.26 -6.13 -10.36
CA ARG A 131 -0.56 -6.74 -11.42
C ARG A 131 -1.22 -8.04 -11.00
N ALA A 132 -0.51 -8.87 -10.22
CA ALA A 132 -1.07 -10.10 -9.68
C ALA A 132 -2.24 -9.80 -8.72
N LEU A 133 -2.06 -8.82 -7.83
CA LEU A 133 -3.12 -8.37 -6.91
C LEU A 133 -4.29 -7.73 -7.65
N ALA A 134 -4.03 -6.87 -8.63
CA ALA A 134 -5.09 -6.25 -9.43
C ALA A 134 -5.93 -7.29 -10.19
N ALA A 135 -5.27 -8.28 -10.80
CA ALA A 135 -5.96 -9.36 -11.50
C ALA A 135 -6.78 -10.24 -10.56
N GLU A 136 -6.24 -10.58 -9.41
CA GLU A 136 -6.95 -11.39 -8.40
C GLU A 136 -8.10 -10.60 -7.77
N GLY A 137 -7.93 -9.31 -7.51
CA GLY A 137 -8.99 -8.44 -6.98
C GLY A 137 -10.19 -8.26 -7.93
N ILE A 138 -10.01 -8.50 -9.24
CA ILE A 138 -11.12 -8.55 -10.20
C ILE A 138 -11.93 -9.85 -10.02
N VAL A 139 -11.27 -10.95 -9.65
CA VAL A 139 -11.90 -12.28 -9.50
C VAL A 139 -12.45 -12.47 -8.08
N ASP A 140 -11.76 -11.95 -7.08
CA ASP A 140 -12.14 -11.99 -5.67
C ASP A 140 -12.56 -10.57 -5.22
N PRO A 141 -13.88 -10.27 -5.11
CA PRO A 141 -14.37 -8.95 -4.75
C PRO A 141 -13.95 -8.49 -3.35
N ASP A 142 -13.80 -9.39 -2.39
CA ASP A 142 -13.40 -9.05 -1.02
C ASP A 142 -11.94 -8.59 -1.00
N LEU A 143 -11.05 -9.32 -1.71
CA LEU A 143 -9.67 -8.89 -1.91
C LEU A 143 -9.58 -7.57 -2.67
N GLY A 144 -10.39 -7.40 -3.71
CA GLY A 144 -10.45 -6.16 -4.48
C GLY A 144 -10.86 -4.96 -3.63
N ALA A 145 -11.87 -5.13 -2.78
CA ALA A 145 -12.31 -4.10 -1.85
C ALA A 145 -11.22 -3.75 -0.82
N GLU A 146 -10.54 -4.75 -0.27
CA GLU A 146 -9.46 -4.54 0.69
C GLU A 146 -8.25 -3.84 0.03
N PHE A 147 -7.86 -4.25 -1.18
CA PHE A 147 -6.79 -3.62 -1.96
C PHE A 147 -7.13 -2.15 -2.26
N THR A 148 -8.38 -1.89 -2.67
CA THR A 148 -8.87 -0.53 -2.92
C THR A 148 -8.80 0.32 -1.65
N ALA A 149 -9.38 -0.15 -0.55
CA ALA A 149 -9.47 0.62 0.69
C ALA A 149 -8.10 0.89 1.33
N ARG A 150 -7.17 -0.07 1.26
CA ARG A 150 -5.89 0.01 1.98
C ARG A 150 -4.74 0.59 1.15
N LEU A 151 -4.81 0.51 -0.17
CA LEU A 151 -3.76 1.00 -1.07
C LEU A 151 -4.25 2.13 -1.96
N LEU A 152 -5.29 1.89 -2.78
CA LEU A 152 -5.66 2.85 -3.83
C LEU A 152 -6.26 4.13 -3.25
N GLU A 153 -7.27 4.05 -2.39
CA GLU A 153 -7.95 5.23 -1.84
C GLU A 153 -7.02 6.17 -1.06
N PRO A 154 -6.09 5.70 -0.20
CA PRO A 154 -5.13 6.58 0.44
C PRO A 154 -4.26 7.35 -0.55
N GLN A 155 -3.79 6.69 -1.62
CA GLN A 155 -2.98 7.32 -2.66
C GLN A 155 -3.80 8.31 -3.49
N LEU A 156 -5.00 7.92 -3.92
CA LEU A 156 -5.91 8.78 -4.68
C LEU A 156 -6.30 10.04 -3.89
N GLY A 157 -6.49 9.90 -2.58
CA GLY A 157 -6.77 11.02 -1.69
C GLY A 157 -5.68 12.09 -1.65
N LEU A 158 -4.42 11.76 -1.96
CA LEU A 158 -3.34 12.75 -2.09
C LEU A 158 -3.61 13.69 -3.28
N TYR A 159 -4.00 13.13 -4.42
CA TYR A 159 -4.33 13.89 -5.62
C TYR A 159 -5.58 14.75 -5.42
N GLU A 160 -6.62 14.18 -4.81
CA GLU A 160 -7.85 14.93 -4.52
C GLU A 160 -7.56 16.17 -3.66
N ARG A 161 -6.78 16.02 -2.59
CA ARG A 161 -6.38 17.14 -1.72
C ARG A 161 -5.60 18.21 -2.49
N ARG A 162 -4.68 17.80 -3.38
CA ARG A 162 -3.91 18.76 -4.18
C ARG A 162 -4.77 19.53 -5.18
N ILE A 163 -5.72 18.85 -5.84
CA ILE A 163 -6.67 19.47 -6.78
C ILE A 163 -7.62 20.39 -6.01
N GLU A 164 -8.09 19.99 -4.84
CA GLU A 164 -8.94 20.81 -3.97
C GLU A 164 -8.22 22.07 -3.49
N ALA A 165 -6.96 21.96 -3.09
CA ALA A 165 -6.15 23.13 -2.73
C ALA A 165 -5.99 24.10 -3.92
N ALA A 166 -5.80 23.59 -5.13
CA ALA A 166 -5.74 24.39 -6.34
C ALA A 166 -7.07 25.06 -6.68
N ARG A 167 -8.20 24.37 -6.42
CA ARG A 167 -9.55 24.91 -6.57
C ARG A 167 -9.78 26.06 -5.58
N ALA A 168 -9.41 25.87 -4.32
CA ALA A 168 -9.50 26.90 -3.28
C ALA A 168 -8.64 28.13 -3.59
N ALA A 169 -7.50 27.93 -4.26
CA ALA A 169 -6.63 29.01 -4.74
C ALA A 169 -7.14 29.69 -6.04
N GLY A 170 -8.27 29.24 -6.59
CA GLY A 170 -8.84 29.80 -7.83
C GLY A 170 -8.11 29.43 -9.11
N LEU A 171 -7.25 28.39 -9.08
CA LEU A 171 -6.52 27.90 -10.25
C LEU A 171 -7.36 26.92 -11.07
N VAL A 172 -8.28 26.20 -10.42
CA VAL A 172 -9.18 25.21 -11.01
C VAL A 172 -10.61 25.74 -10.99
N ASP A 173 -11.39 25.42 -12.01
CA ASP A 173 -12.81 25.81 -12.10
C ASP A 173 -13.56 25.30 -10.86
N PRO A 174 -14.30 26.18 -10.15
CA PRO A 174 -15.10 25.79 -8.99
C PRO A 174 -16.12 24.67 -9.27
N ALA A 175 -16.57 24.52 -10.51
CA ALA A 175 -17.49 23.47 -10.94
C ALA A 175 -16.79 22.14 -11.25
N ALA A 176 -15.46 22.11 -11.30
CA ALA A 176 -14.72 20.87 -11.54
C ALA A 176 -14.81 19.94 -10.32
N ASP A 177 -15.18 18.68 -10.56
CA ASP A 177 -15.17 17.64 -9.57
C ASP A 177 -13.72 17.09 -9.40
N PRO A 178 -13.10 17.21 -8.21
CA PRO A 178 -11.73 16.75 -7.98
C PRO A 178 -11.57 15.24 -8.22
N ARG A 179 -12.59 14.44 -7.92
CA ARG A 179 -12.56 12.99 -8.13
C ARG A 179 -12.55 12.63 -9.60
N ILE A 180 -13.39 13.27 -10.41
CA ILE A 180 -13.41 13.06 -11.87
C ILE A 180 -12.08 13.51 -12.47
N ALA A 181 -11.55 14.66 -12.03
CA ALA A 181 -10.26 15.15 -12.51
C ALA A 181 -9.12 14.16 -12.22
N LEU A 182 -9.11 13.59 -11.02
CA LEU A 182 -8.17 12.55 -10.63
C LEU A 182 -8.32 11.29 -11.50
N GLU A 183 -9.54 10.81 -11.70
CA GLU A 183 -9.80 9.61 -12.52
C GLU A 183 -9.34 9.78 -13.96
N LEU A 184 -9.47 10.99 -14.51
CA LEU A 184 -8.94 11.33 -15.83
C LEU A 184 -7.41 11.34 -15.88
N LEU A 185 -6.73 11.62 -14.76
CA LEU A 185 -5.26 11.60 -14.67
C LEU A 185 -4.73 10.17 -14.54
N VAL A 186 -5.27 9.40 -13.58
CA VAL A 186 -4.70 8.09 -13.23
C VAL A 186 -5.30 6.93 -14.03
N GLY A 187 -6.56 7.03 -14.43
CA GLY A 187 -7.28 5.98 -15.17
C GLY A 187 -6.57 5.55 -16.46
N PRO A 188 -6.16 6.47 -17.34
CA PRO A 188 -5.43 6.12 -18.54
C PRO A 188 -4.06 5.48 -18.31
N LEU A 189 -3.35 5.87 -17.21
CA LEU A 189 -2.10 5.21 -16.80
C LEU A 189 -2.35 3.77 -16.39
N HIS A 190 -3.30 3.54 -15.48
CA HIS A 190 -3.67 2.21 -15.02
C HIS A 190 -4.20 1.33 -16.16
N HIS A 191 -5.04 1.88 -17.04
CA HIS A 191 -5.52 1.15 -18.23
C HIS A 191 -4.35 0.68 -19.10
N ARG A 192 -3.41 1.59 -19.40
CA ARG A 192 -2.24 1.27 -20.23
C ARG A 192 -1.34 0.26 -19.55
N TRP A 193 -1.09 0.43 -18.25
CA TRP A 193 -0.30 -0.48 -17.45
C TRP A 193 -0.96 -1.86 -17.37
N LEU A 194 -2.21 -1.95 -16.91
CA LEU A 194 -2.89 -3.24 -16.67
C LEU A 194 -3.03 -4.06 -17.94
N ASN A 195 -3.40 -3.43 -19.07
CA ASN A 195 -3.64 -4.09 -20.33
C ASN A 195 -2.41 -4.17 -21.25
N ARG A 196 -1.28 -3.59 -20.87
CA ARG A 196 -0.03 -3.55 -21.67
C ARG A 196 -0.25 -3.05 -23.10
N THR A 197 -1.14 -2.09 -23.29
CA THR A 197 -1.51 -1.60 -24.62
C THR A 197 -0.36 -0.84 -25.30
N LEU A 198 0.40 -0.06 -24.52
CA LEU A 198 1.56 0.72 -24.98
C LEU A 198 2.51 0.95 -23.79
N PRO A 199 3.80 1.30 -24.02
CA PRO A 199 4.72 1.64 -22.95
C PRO A 199 4.25 2.82 -22.11
N LEU A 200 4.46 2.76 -20.79
CA LEU A 200 4.35 3.91 -19.91
C LEU A 200 5.63 4.74 -20.00
N THR A 201 5.48 6.04 -20.24
CA THR A 201 6.62 6.97 -20.33
C THR A 201 6.30 8.28 -19.61
N HIS A 202 7.32 9.01 -19.18
CA HIS A 202 7.15 10.36 -18.63
C HIS A 202 6.46 11.30 -19.62
N ALA A 203 6.80 11.21 -20.90
CA ALA A 203 6.14 12.02 -21.94
C ALA A 203 4.62 11.77 -22.00
N TYR A 204 4.19 10.52 -21.77
CA TYR A 204 2.78 10.19 -21.70
C TYR A 204 2.12 10.77 -20.46
N ALA A 205 2.77 10.66 -19.30
CA ALA A 205 2.28 11.26 -18.06
C ALA A 205 2.13 12.78 -18.19
N ASP A 206 3.12 13.46 -18.76
CA ASP A 206 3.09 14.90 -19.01
C ASP A 206 1.93 15.30 -19.92
N ALA A 207 1.75 14.55 -21.01
CA ALA A 207 0.65 14.81 -21.96
C ALA A 207 -0.73 14.64 -21.33
N LEU A 208 -0.90 13.66 -20.42
CA LEU A 208 -2.14 13.50 -19.65
C LEU A 208 -2.41 14.71 -18.77
N VAL A 209 -1.41 15.17 -18.01
CA VAL A 209 -1.55 16.37 -17.17
C VAL A 209 -1.93 17.57 -18.01
N ASP A 210 -1.21 17.83 -19.10
CA ASP A 210 -1.48 18.96 -19.98
C ASP A 210 -2.89 18.91 -20.59
N LEU A 211 -3.37 17.72 -20.93
CA LEU A 211 -4.70 17.53 -21.51
C LEU A 211 -5.81 17.77 -20.46
N VAL A 212 -5.66 17.18 -19.27
CA VAL A 212 -6.63 17.31 -18.18
C VAL A 212 -6.71 18.75 -17.70
N LEU A 213 -5.56 19.41 -17.50
CA LEU A 213 -5.53 20.79 -17.02
C LEU A 213 -6.16 21.78 -18.01
N ARG A 214 -6.10 21.55 -19.33
CA ARG A 214 -6.82 22.38 -20.31
C ARG A 214 -8.33 22.37 -20.10
N GLY A 215 -8.87 21.29 -19.54
CA GLY A 215 -10.29 21.17 -19.21
C GLY A 215 -10.65 21.69 -17.80
N LEU A 216 -9.68 21.74 -16.90
CA LEU A 216 -9.89 22.07 -15.49
C LEU A 216 -9.58 23.54 -15.14
N LEU A 217 -8.64 24.16 -15.86
CA LEU A 217 -8.22 25.52 -15.53
C LEU A 217 -9.33 26.52 -15.86
N VAL A 218 -9.45 27.56 -15.01
CA VAL A 218 -10.34 28.69 -15.24
C VAL A 218 -9.99 29.33 -16.57
N ARG A 219 -10.97 29.40 -17.48
CA ARG A 219 -10.82 30.13 -18.74
C ARG A 219 -10.84 31.63 -18.43
N LYS A 220 -9.74 32.31 -18.72
CA LYS A 220 -9.68 33.78 -18.65
C LYS A 220 -10.47 34.41 -19.78
#